data_64b0f2efb2a8c7c77635ec7b819b1735
#
_entry.id   64b0f2efb2a8c7c77635ec7b819b1735
#
_cell.length_a   1.000
_cell.length_b   1.000
_cell.length_c   1.000
_cell.angle_alpha   90.00
_cell.angle_beta   90.00
_cell.angle_gamma   90.00
#
_symmetry.space_group_name_H-M   'P 1'
#
loop_
_entity.id
_entity.type
_entity.pdbx_description
1 polymer ?
#
loop_
_entity_poly.entity_id
_entity_poly.type
_entity_poly.pdbx_seq_one_letter_code
_entity_poly.pdbx_strand_id
1 'polypeptide(L)'
;MENKYKVIIAEVTEGKELNFRERARLVKLAGEKKIDKEIATAENGKFVIKPDYYAILGVHNPSAENEDYSIMCFVCGDDLYTTSSETLKDSYLELLELAKESKEALDFPIEIYGLPSKNYSGREFFTCTIA
;
A
#
# COMPACT_ATOMS: atom_id res chain seq x y z
N MET A 1 0.90 31.26 -9.49
CA MET A 1 0.31 29.96 -9.09
C MET A 1 1.36 29.10 -8.41
N GLU A 2 1.18 28.80 -7.18
CA GLU A 2 2.12 27.93 -6.49
C GLU A 2 1.74 26.46 -6.64
N ASN A 3 2.76 25.60 -6.63
CA ASN A 3 2.59 24.17 -6.63
C ASN A 3 2.33 23.73 -5.20
N LYS A 4 1.20 23.13 -4.96
CA LYS A 4 0.81 22.68 -3.64
C LYS A 4 0.84 21.15 -3.54
N TYR A 5 1.15 20.66 -2.36
CA TYR A 5 1.00 19.25 -2.04
C TYR A 5 -0.46 18.86 -2.24
N LYS A 6 -0.69 17.83 -3.03
CA LYS A 6 -2.04 17.41 -3.36
C LYS A 6 -2.13 15.89 -3.39
N VAL A 7 -3.20 15.36 -2.84
CA VAL A 7 -3.46 13.92 -2.82
C VAL A 7 -4.82 13.64 -3.42
N ILE A 8 -4.88 12.70 -4.34
CA ILE A 8 -6.14 12.24 -4.92
C ILE A 8 -6.25 10.74 -4.72
N ILE A 9 -7.48 10.25 -4.69
CA ILE A 9 -7.73 8.80 -4.63
C ILE A 9 -7.87 8.31 -6.07
N ALA A 10 -6.88 7.53 -6.52
CA ALA A 10 -6.81 7.08 -7.90
C ALA A 10 -7.53 5.76 -8.14
N GLU A 11 -7.52 4.87 -7.14
CA GLU A 11 -8.08 3.53 -7.29
C GLU A 11 -8.46 2.97 -5.93
N VAL A 12 -9.51 2.17 -5.86
CA VAL A 12 -9.89 1.41 -4.66
C VAL A 12 -10.24 -0.01 -5.06
N THR A 13 -10.37 -0.88 -4.08
CA THR A 13 -10.81 -2.26 -4.31
C THR A 13 -12.10 -2.28 -5.12
N GLU A 14 -12.17 -3.15 -6.10
CA GLU A 14 -13.35 -3.32 -6.94
C GLU A 14 -14.60 -3.53 -6.09
N GLY A 15 -15.65 -2.79 -6.38
CA GLY A 15 -16.91 -2.86 -5.68
C GLY A 15 -16.98 -2.03 -4.40
N LYS A 16 -15.89 -1.39 -3.99
CA LYS A 16 -15.88 -0.56 -2.80
C LYS A 16 -16.15 0.90 -3.16
N GLU A 17 -17.12 1.50 -2.49
CA GLU A 17 -17.37 2.94 -2.58
C GLU A 17 -16.97 3.59 -1.26
N LEU A 18 -16.16 4.64 -1.34
CA LEU A 18 -15.69 5.34 -0.15
C LEU A 18 -16.66 6.44 0.24
N ASN A 19 -16.99 6.51 1.53
CA ASN A 19 -17.77 7.63 2.05
C ASN A 19 -16.84 8.80 2.38
N PHE A 20 -17.40 9.92 2.81
CA PHE A 20 -16.62 11.12 3.11
C PHE A 20 -15.54 10.86 4.17
N ARG A 21 -15.89 10.16 5.24
CA ARG A 21 -14.94 9.90 6.34
C ARG A 21 -13.78 9.03 5.90
N GLU A 22 -14.06 8.01 5.10
CA GLU A 22 -13.03 7.15 4.56
C GLU A 22 -12.09 7.90 3.62
N ARG A 23 -12.65 8.74 2.76
CA ARG A 23 -11.85 9.56 1.85
C ARG A 23 -10.95 10.53 2.61
N ALA A 24 -11.51 11.19 3.62
CA ALA A 24 -10.74 12.15 4.44
C ALA A 24 -9.60 11.46 5.19
N ARG A 25 -9.87 10.28 5.75
CA ARG A 25 -8.85 9.52 6.46
C ARG A 25 -7.69 9.16 5.53
N LEU A 26 -7.98 8.64 4.35
CA LEU A 26 -6.95 8.24 3.38
C LEU A 26 -6.10 9.43 2.96
N VAL A 27 -6.75 10.54 2.60
CA VAL A 27 -6.04 11.73 2.15
C VAL A 27 -5.14 12.30 3.25
N LYS A 28 -5.61 12.32 4.49
CA LYS A 28 -4.85 12.85 5.62
C LYS A 28 -3.64 12.00 5.99
N LEU A 29 -3.75 10.70 5.83
CA LEU A 29 -2.69 9.77 6.25
C LEU A 29 -1.80 9.30 5.11
N ALA A 30 -1.91 9.91 3.95
CA ALA A 30 -1.23 9.47 2.73
C ALA A 30 0.30 9.41 2.82
N GLY A 31 0.91 10.17 3.70
CA GLY A 31 2.37 10.19 3.82
C GLY A 31 2.96 9.17 4.78
N GLU A 32 2.13 8.47 5.52
CA GLU A 32 2.62 7.53 6.53
C GLU A 32 3.03 6.20 5.90
N LYS A 33 4.25 5.75 6.20
CA LYS A 33 4.78 4.48 5.69
C LYS A 33 4.84 3.45 6.81
N LYS A 34 3.70 3.13 7.38
CA LYS A 34 3.61 2.20 8.52
C LYS A 34 4.10 0.81 8.19
N ILE A 35 3.82 0.33 6.98
CA ILE A 35 4.26 -1.01 6.57
C ILE A 35 5.77 -1.12 6.65
N ASP A 36 6.48 -0.14 6.13
CA ASP A 36 7.94 -0.16 6.15
C ASP A 36 8.48 -0.16 7.58
N LYS A 37 7.86 0.64 8.45
CA LYS A 37 8.26 0.71 9.86
C LYS A 37 7.98 -0.60 10.60
N GLU A 38 6.81 -1.17 10.37
CA GLU A 38 6.41 -2.42 11.03
C GLU A 38 7.29 -3.59 10.59
N ILE A 39 7.59 -3.68 9.31
CA ILE A 39 8.47 -4.73 8.81
C ILE A 39 9.86 -4.60 9.42
N ALA A 40 10.37 -3.37 9.54
CA ALA A 40 11.68 -3.14 10.11
C ALA A 40 11.79 -3.57 11.57
N THR A 41 10.67 -3.57 12.29
CA THR A 41 10.63 -3.95 13.71
C THR A 41 10.14 -5.36 13.93
N ALA A 42 9.54 -5.99 12.92
CA ALA A 42 8.98 -7.33 13.05
C ALA A 42 10.08 -8.38 13.14
N GLU A 43 9.83 -9.39 13.94
CA GLU A 43 10.74 -10.53 14.04
C GLU A 43 10.81 -11.24 12.69
N ASN A 44 12.02 -11.53 12.23
CA ASN A 44 12.27 -12.18 10.94
C ASN A 44 11.86 -11.36 9.72
N GLY A 45 11.55 -10.08 9.92
CA GLY A 45 11.19 -9.19 8.82
C GLY A 45 9.87 -9.53 8.14
N LYS A 46 8.97 -10.21 8.84
CA LYS A 46 7.65 -10.57 8.32
C LYS A 46 6.55 -9.85 9.06
N PHE A 47 5.48 -9.52 8.32
CA PHE A 47 4.37 -8.78 8.87
C PHE A 47 3.08 -9.24 8.19
N VAL A 48 2.09 -9.65 9.00
CA VAL A 48 0.82 -10.17 8.47
C VAL A 48 -0.30 -9.16 8.72
N ILE A 49 -1.04 -8.85 7.67
CA ILE A 49 -2.23 -8.00 7.77
C ILE A 49 -3.36 -8.63 6.97
N LYS A 50 -4.58 -8.25 7.31
CA LYS A 50 -5.77 -8.66 6.55
C LYS A 50 -6.50 -7.38 6.12
N PRO A 51 -6.22 -6.87 4.91
CA PRO A 51 -6.88 -5.66 4.45
C PRO A 51 -8.37 -5.86 4.21
N ASP A 52 -9.19 -4.95 4.73
CA ASP A 52 -10.62 -4.93 4.40
C ASP A 52 -10.79 -4.39 2.98
N TYR A 53 -9.96 -3.42 2.62
CA TYR A 53 -9.88 -2.91 1.26
C TYR A 53 -8.56 -2.14 1.10
N TYR A 54 -8.23 -1.82 -0.12
CA TYR A 54 -7.05 -0.99 -0.42
C TYR A 54 -7.48 0.25 -1.20
N ALA A 55 -6.59 1.23 -1.19
CA ALA A 55 -6.73 2.40 -2.05
C ALA A 55 -5.35 2.79 -2.56
N ILE A 56 -5.29 3.23 -3.81
CA ILE A 56 -4.06 3.79 -4.37
C ILE A 56 -4.26 5.28 -4.47
N LEU A 57 -3.35 6.03 -3.89
CA LEU A 57 -3.41 7.48 -3.85
C LEU A 57 -2.35 8.06 -4.77
N GLY A 58 -2.75 9.04 -5.56
CA GLY A 58 -1.81 9.82 -6.36
C GLY A 58 -1.38 11.03 -5.55
N VAL A 59 -0.08 11.25 -5.42
CA VAL A 59 0.48 12.34 -4.64
C VAL A 59 1.25 13.26 -5.55
N HIS A 60 0.95 14.56 -5.47
CA HIS A 60 1.74 15.61 -6.09
C HIS A 60 2.45 16.36 -4.96
N ASN A 61 3.76 16.23 -4.89
CA ASN A 61 4.56 16.87 -3.85
C ASN A 61 5.69 17.65 -4.51
N PRO A 62 5.53 18.98 -4.65
CA PRO A 62 6.55 19.80 -5.34
C PRO A 62 7.88 19.86 -4.60
N SER A 63 7.92 19.47 -3.33
CA SER A 63 9.16 19.44 -2.55
C SER A 63 9.91 18.12 -2.67
N ALA A 64 9.31 17.10 -3.28
CA ALA A 64 9.95 15.81 -3.44
C ALA A 64 10.75 15.77 -4.74
N GLU A 65 11.79 14.95 -4.76
CA GLU A 65 12.61 14.73 -5.95
C GLU A 65 11.75 14.24 -7.12
N ASN A 66 10.83 13.35 -6.82
CA ASN A 66 9.85 12.84 -7.77
C ASN A 66 8.52 13.48 -7.41
N GLU A 67 8.15 14.56 -8.09
CA GLU A 67 6.97 15.34 -7.74
C GLU A 67 5.67 14.55 -7.73
N ASP A 68 5.51 13.60 -8.64
CA ASP A 68 4.30 12.79 -8.74
C ASP A 68 4.62 11.33 -8.47
N TYR A 69 3.91 10.75 -7.53
CA TYR A 69 4.12 9.35 -7.17
C TYR A 69 2.83 8.75 -6.60
N SER A 70 2.81 7.46 -6.41
CA SER A 70 1.66 6.74 -5.86
C SER A 70 1.98 6.12 -4.53
N ILE A 71 0.99 6.09 -3.66
CA ILE A 71 1.06 5.40 -2.37
C ILE A 71 -0.09 4.42 -2.31
N MET A 72 0.17 3.17 -1.94
CA MET A 72 -0.87 2.20 -1.70
C MET A 72 -1.18 2.16 -0.21
N CYS A 73 -2.47 2.18 0.11
CA CYS A 73 -2.95 2.09 1.48
C CYS A 73 -3.71 0.79 1.67
N PHE A 74 -3.41 0.08 2.75
CA PHE A 74 -4.16 -1.10 3.18
C PHE A 74 -4.95 -0.71 4.41
N VAL A 75 -6.28 -0.80 4.32
CA VAL A 75 -7.15 -0.43 5.44
C VAL A 75 -7.55 -1.72 6.16
N CYS A 76 -7.14 -1.83 7.42
CA CYS A 76 -7.36 -3.00 8.26
C CYS A 76 -8.10 -2.56 9.52
N GLY A 77 -9.44 -2.45 9.44
CA GLY A 77 -10.22 -1.93 10.55
C GLY A 77 -9.83 -0.49 10.88
N ASP A 78 -9.38 -0.25 12.09
CA ASP A 78 -8.94 1.07 12.52
C ASP A 78 -7.49 1.38 12.11
N ASP A 79 -6.77 0.39 11.64
CA ASP A 79 -5.36 0.55 11.26
C ASP A 79 -5.22 0.84 9.78
N LEU A 80 -4.31 1.73 9.45
CA LEU A 80 -4.01 2.09 8.08
C LEU A 80 -2.52 1.91 7.84
N TYR A 81 -2.19 1.05 6.88
CA TYR A 81 -0.80 0.79 6.51
C TYR A 81 -0.56 1.35 5.12
N THR A 82 0.55 2.05 4.93
CA THR A 82 0.85 2.67 3.64
C THR A 82 2.23 2.25 3.16
N THR A 83 2.39 2.19 1.85
CA THR A 83 3.68 1.91 1.24
C THR A 83 3.80 2.65 -0.09
N SER A 84 5.02 3.04 -0.42
CA SER A 84 5.36 3.56 -1.74
C SER A 84 6.11 2.52 -2.57
N SER A 85 6.25 1.30 -2.06
CA SER A 85 6.96 0.22 -2.76
C SER A 85 6.17 -0.27 -3.96
N GLU A 86 6.74 -0.12 -5.16
CA GLU A 86 6.11 -0.60 -6.39
C GLU A 86 6.06 -2.13 -6.42
N THR A 87 7.09 -2.79 -5.91
CA THR A 87 7.13 -4.26 -5.89
C THR A 87 6.08 -4.84 -4.97
N LEU A 88 5.85 -4.22 -3.80
CA LEU A 88 4.79 -4.66 -2.91
C LEU A 88 3.42 -4.44 -3.53
N LYS A 89 3.20 -3.27 -4.12
CA LYS A 89 1.95 -2.95 -4.79
C LYS A 89 1.65 -3.97 -5.89
N ASP A 90 2.61 -4.22 -6.76
CA ASP A 90 2.42 -5.15 -7.87
C ASP A 90 2.15 -6.58 -7.38
N SER A 91 2.86 -7.02 -6.33
CA SER A 91 2.63 -8.35 -5.74
C SER A 91 1.21 -8.48 -5.20
N TYR A 92 0.73 -7.45 -4.51
CA TYR A 92 -0.63 -7.49 -3.96
C TYR A 92 -1.69 -7.49 -5.06
N LEU A 93 -1.52 -6.65 -6.08
CA LEU A 93 -2.47 -6.61 -7.20
C LEU A 93 -2.51 -7.94 -7.95
N GLU A 94 -1.38 -8.61 -8.08
CA GLU A 94 -1.32 -9.95 -8.66
C GLU A 94 -2.15 -10.95 -7.86
N LEU A 95 -2.04 -10.92 -6.52
CA LEU A 95 -2.85 -11.79 -5.66
C LEU A 95 -4.33 -11.50 -5.82
N LEU A 96 -4.72 -10.23 -5.97
CA LEU A 96 -6.11 -9.87 -6.19
C LEU A 96 -6.63 -10.44 -7.50
N GLU A 97 -5.84 -10.39 -8.57
CA GLU A 97 -6.24 -10.97 -9.84
C GLU A 97 -6.44 -12.49 -9.74
N LEU A 98 -5.54 -13.18 -9.03
CA LEU A 98 -5.66 -14.61 -8.80
C LEU A 98 -6.91 -14.92 -7.97
N ALA A 99 -7.22 -14.10 -6.99
CA ALA A 99 -8.42 -14.29 -6.16
C ALA A 99 -9.68 -14.12 -7.00
N LYS A 100 -9.71 -13.12 -7.88
CA LYS A 100 -10.85 -12.90 -8.79
C LYS A 100 -11.05 -14.09 -9.73
N GLU A 101 -9.97 -14.58 -10.30
CA GLU A 101 -10.02 -15.76 -11.19
C GLU A 101 -10.54 -17.00 -10.45
N SER A 102 -10.21 -17.13 -9.18
CA SER A 102 -10.62 -18.25 -8.33
C SER A 102 -11.97 -18.03 -7.65
N LYS A 103 -12.58 -16.86 -7.86
CA LYS A 103 -13.85 -16.45 -7.25
C LYS A 103 -13.78 -16.42 -5.72
N GLU A 104 -12.61 -16.04 -5.20
CA GLU A 104 -12.40 -15.89 -3.78
C GLU A 104 -12.73 -14.48 -3.32
N ALA A 105 -12.99 -14.32 -2.03
CA ALA A 105 -13.18 -12.99 -1.43
C ALA A 105 -11.88 -12.19 -1.53
N LEU A 106 -11.99 -10.87 -1.67
CA LEU A 106 -10.83 -10.01 -1.85
C LEU A 106 -10.22 -9.50 -0.54
N ASP A 107 -10.79 -9.90 0.60
CA ASP A 107 -10.32 -9.50 1.93
C ASP A 107 -9.48 -10.58 2.62
N PHE A 108 -8.62 -11.24 1.86
CA PHE A 108 -7.77 -12.30 2.39
C PHE A 108 -6.56 -11.73 3.13
N PRO A 109 -5.99 -12.50 4.09
CA PRO A 109 -4.78 -12.06 4.78
C PRO A 109 -3.56 -12.20 3.90
N ILE A 110 -2.61 -11.28 4.06
CA ILE A 110 -1.34 -11.31 3.34
C ILE A 110 -0.18 -11.25 4.32
N GLU A 111 0.93 -11.86 3.93
CA GLU A 111 2.18 -11.77 4.65
C GLU A 111 3.13 -10.90 3.84
N ILE A 112 3.59 -9.82 4.44
CA ILE A 112 4.51 -8.88 3.81
C ILE A 112 5.90 -9.15 4.34
N TYR A 113 6.89 -9.22 3.45
CA TYR A 113 8.27 -9.50 3.85
C TYR A 113 9.24 -8.81 2.90
N GLY A 114 10.49 -8.69 3.36
CA GLY A 114 11.54 -8.10 2.56
C GLY A 114 12.40 -9.16 1.92
N LEU A 115 12.87 -8.88 0.72
CA LEU A 115 13.83 -9.72 0.00
C LEU A 115 15.04 -8.86 -0.36
N PRO A 116 16.26 -9.45 -0.35
CA PRO A 116 17.43 -8.69 -0.75
C PRO A 116 17.35 -8.34 -2.23
N SER A 117 17.73 -7.11 -2.56
CA SER A 117 17.77 -6.66 -3.94
C SER A 117 19.01 -7.23 -4.61
N LYS A 118 18.83 -7.82 -5.80
CA LYS A 118 19.96 -8.37 -6.59
C LYS A 118 20.82 -7.26 -7.16
N ASN A 119 20.23 -6.10 -7.41
CA ASN A 119 20.91 -4.99 -8.09
C ASN A 119 21.58 -4.01 -7.13
N TYR A 120 21.16 -3.99 -5.85
CA TYR A 120 21.64 -2.99 -4.89
C TYR A 120 22.00 -3.70 -3.59
N SER A 121 23.29 -3.84 -3.36
CA SER A 121 23.80 -4.47 -2.15
C SER A 121 23.31 -3.73 -0.90
N GLY A 122 22.85 -4.49 0.08
CA GLY A 122 22.38 -3.93 1.35
C GLY A 122 20.98 -3.35 1.33
N ARG A 123 20.28 -3.41 0.21
CA ARG A 123 18.91 -2.95 0.10
C ARG A 123 17.94 -4.12 0.04
N GLU A 124 16.72 -3.88 0.50
CA GLU A 124 15.64 -4.85 0.43
C GLU A 124 14.49 -4.24 -0.36
N PHE A 125 13.73 -5.09 -1.01
CA PHE A 125 12.45 -4.67 -1.55
C PHE A 125 11.35 -5.49 -0.87
N PHE A 126 10.15 -4.90 -0.78
CA PHE A 126 9.04 -5.55 -0.12
C PHE A 126 8.14 -6.26 -1.12
N THR A 127 7.63 -7.41 -0.71
CA THR A 127 6.69 -8.18 -1.49
C THR A 127 5.69 -8.83 -0.54
N CYS A 128 4.68 -9.50 -1.06
CA CYS A 128 3.71 -10.18 -0.21
C CYS A 128 3.27 -11.48 -0.86
N THR A 129 2.75 -12.36 -0.01
CA THR A 129 2.11 -13.58 -0.43
C THR A 129 0.88 -13.79 0.44
N ILE A 130 0.06 -14.77 0.09
CA ILE A 130 -1.09 -15.08 0.92
C ILE A 130 -0.62 -15.67 2.25
N ALA A 131 -1.21 -15.21 3.33
CA ALA A 131 -0.82 -15.69 4.65
C ALA A 131 -1.46 -17.00 5.00
#